data_00910a09af8feff2e0df98c105e6e79f
#
_entry.id   00910a09af8feff2e0df98c105e6e79f
#
_cell.length_a   1.000
_cell.length_b   1.000
_cell.length_c   1.000
_cell.angle_alpha   90.00
_cell.angle_beta   90.00
_cell.angle_gamma   90.00
#
_symmetry.space_group_name_H-M   'P 1'
#
loop_
_entity.id
_entity.type
_entity.pdbx_description
1 polymer ?
#
loop_
_entity_poly.entity_id
_entity_poly.type
_entity_poly.pdbx_seq_one_letter_code
_entity_poly.pdbx_strand_id
1 'polypeptide(L)'
;MSTAIVYTCAHASPKVDNKRFEWLGNLIYDIKPDCVIDLGDFADMSSLNSYDTRYPKAVVTESYENDIEVARDAQDKLREKFVRRKTRKPIWIGFEGNHEHRIKRALQHDPRLEGKKYGVSFEHLHTHRYYDEYH
;
A
#
# COMPACT_ATOMS: atom_id res chain seq x y z
N MET A 1 1.60 25.34 15.93
CA MET A 1 1.44 23.93 16.40
C MET A 1 1.41 23.03 15.19
N SER A 2 2.22 22.00 15.17
CA SER A 2 2.23 21.01 14.08
C SER A 2 1.18 19.94 14.31
N THR A 3 0.51 19.51 13.25
CA THR A 3 -0.51 18.47 13.30
C THR A 3 -0.15 17.30 12.41
N ALA A 4 -0.49 16.10 12.85
CA ALA A 4 -0.29 14.87 12.08
C ALA A 4 -1.57 14.02 12.06
N ILE A 5 -1.81 13.36 10.93
CA ILE A 5 -2.75 12.25 10.84
C ILE A 5 -1.93 10.96 10.78
N VAL A 6 -2.27 10.01 11.64
CA VAL A 6 -1.63 8.69 11.70
C VAL A 6 -2.68 7.63 11.41
N TYR A 7 -2.38 6.72 10.51
CA TYR A 7 -3.23 5.56 10.23
C TYR A 7 -2.38 4.29 10.06
N THR A 8 -3.03 3.15 10.13
CA THR A 8 -2.38 1.83 10.02
C THR A 8 -3.39 0.79 9.54
N CYS A 9 -2.89 -0.35 9.07
CA CYS A 9 -3.71 -1.53 8.75
C CYS A 9 -4.86 -1.22 7.79
N ALA A 10 -4.58 -0.45 6.75
CA ALA A 10 -5.59 -0.07 5.76
C ALA A 10 -6.01 -1.26 4.88
N HIS A 11 -5.12 -2.23 4.66
CA HIS A 11 -5.38 -3.48 3.97
C HIS A 11 -6.12 -3.31 2.64
N ALA A 12 -5.55 -2.53 1.71
CA ALA A 12 -6.08 -2.42 0.35
C ALA A 12 -6.09 -3.81 -0.30
N SER A 13 -7.28 -4.29 -0.64
CA SER A 13 -7.52 -5.66 -1.09
C SER A 13 -8.55 -5.69 -2.22
N PRO A 14 -8.41 -6.58 -3.22
CA PRO A 14 -9.41 -6.75 -4.27
C PRO A 14 -10.82 -7.10 -3.75
N LYS A 15 -10.92 -7.57 -2.52
CA LYS A 15 -12.19 -7.95 -1.86
C LYS A 15 -12.96 -6.78 -1.26
N VAL A 16 -12.33 -5.60 -1.13
CA VAL A 16 -12.91 -4.44 -0.46
C VAL A 16 -12.77 -3.21 -1.35
N ASP A 17 -13.86 -2.47 -1.51
CA ASP A 17 -13.89 -1.24 -2.30
C ASP A 17 -12.92 -0.18 -1.72
N ASN A 18 -12.18 0.47 -2.61
CA ASN A 18 -11.22 1.52 -2.25
C ASN A 18 -11.85 2.89 -1.97
N LYS A 19 -13.17 3.02 -1.97
CA LYS A 19 -13.86 4.29 -1.69
C LYS A 19 -13.49 4.89 -0.32
N ARG A 20 -13.18 4.04 0.65
CA ARG A 20 -12.69 4.47 1.97
C ARG A 20 -11.42 5.31 1.90
N PHE A 21 -10.56 5.11 0.89
CA PHE A 21 -9.36 5.91 0.68
C PHE A 21 -9.68 7.31 0.14
N GLU A 22 -10.75 7.45 -0.66
CA GLU A 22 -11.27 8.77 -1.03
C GLU A 22 -11.75 9.52 0.21
N TRP A 23 -12.45 8.85 1.12
CA TRP A 23 -12.92 9.47 2.36
C TRP A 23 -11.75 9.90 3.25
N LEU A 24 -10.74 9.06 3.41
CA LEU A 24 -9.54 9.42 4.15
C LEU A 24 -8.80 10.60 3.50
N GLY A 25 -8.66 10.58 2.19
CA GLY A 25 -8.07 11.68 1.41
C GLY A 25 -8.83 13.01 1.58
N ASN A 26 -10.17 12.96 1.61
CA ASN A 26 -11.01 14.12 1.88
C ASN A 26 -10.79 14.65 3.29
N LEU A 27 -10.72 13.77 4.28
CA LEU A 27 -10.46 14.14 5.68
C LEU A 27 -9.09 14.82 5.81
N ILE A 28 -8.05 14.25 5.21
CA ILE A 28 -6.71 14.83 5.21
C ILE A 28 -6.72 16.22 4.55
N TYR A 29 -7.43 16.35 3.43
CA TYR A 29 -7.56 17.62 2.72
C TYR A 29 -8.25 18.69 3.56
N ASP A 30 -9.28 18.33 4.31
CA ASP A 30 -10.05 19.26 5.17
C ASP A 30 -9.27 19.68 6.42
N ILE A 31 -8.58 18.72 7.06
CA ILE A 31 -7.79 18.97 8.29
C ILE A 31 -6.52 19.76 7.98
N LYS A 32 -5.92 19.55 6.80
CA LYS A 32 -4.64 20.17 6.38
C LYS A 32 -3.50 19.92 7.37
N PRO A 33 -3.20 18.64 7.70
CA PRO A 33 -2.11 18.34 8.61
C PRO A 33 -0.77 18.72 8.00
N ASP A 34 0.25 18.86 8.83
CA ASP A 34 1.62 19.07 8.38
C ASP A 34 2.24 17.78 7.83
N CYS A 35 1.88 16.64 8.44
CA CYS A 35 2.29 15.33 7.94
C CYS A 35 1.19 14.27 8.06
N VAL A 36 1.32 13.23 7.25
CA VAL A 36 0.49 12.02 7.27
C VAL A 36 1.43 10.83 7.43
N ILE A 37 1.17 10.01 8.43
CA ILE A 37 2.01 8.86 8.79
C ILE A 37 1.22 7.57 8.59
N ASP A 38 1.73 6.71 7.72
CA ASP A 38 1.26 5.35 7.50
C ASP A 38 2.16 4.38 8.26
N LEU A 39 1.61 3.72 9.28
CA LEU A 39 2.39 2.78 10.10
C LEU A 39 2.52 1.37 9.51
N GLY A 40 2.13 1.20 8.25
CA GLY A 40 2.26 -0.06 7.52
C GLY A 40 0.97 -0.86 7.39
N ASP A 41 1.08 -1.98 6.70
CA ASP A 41 -0.06 -2.83 6.30
C ASP A 41 -1.08 -2.07 5.44
N PHE A 42 -0.58 -1.21 4.55
CA PHE A 42 -1.43 -0.50 3.58
C PHE A 42 -1.97 -1.45 2.52
N ALA A 43 -1.10 -2.24 1.90
CA ALA A 43 -1.46 -3.28 0.94
C ALA A 43 -1.69 -4.61 1.65
N ASP A 44 -2.78 -5.30 1.35
CA ASP A 44 -3.10 -6.59 1.99
C ASP A 44 -2.20 -7.72 1.49
N MET A 45 -1.86 -7.74 0.20
CA MET A 45 -0.99 -8.75 -0.42
C MET A 45 -1.42 -10.19 -0.11
N SER A 46 -2.71 -10.45 -0.16
CA SER A 46 -3.31 -11.74 0.21
C SER A 46 -2.92 -12.89 -0.74
N SER A 47 -2.60 -12.58 -2.01
CA SER A 47 -2.11 -13.57 -2.97
C SER A 47 -0.80 -14.23 -2.53
N LEU A 48 -0.01 -13.58 -1.68
CA LEU A 48 1.25 -14.10 -1.14
C LEU A 48 1.10 -14.80 0.21
N ASN A 49 -0.13 -14.95 0.71
CA ASN A 49 -0.42 -15.71 1.93
C ASN A 49 -0.12 -17.22 1.83
N SER A 50 0.01 -17.76 0.61
CA SER A 50 0.35 -19.16 0.39
C SER A 50 1.70 -19.59 0.97
N TYR A 51 2.53 -18.61 1.33
CA TYR A 51 3.77 -18.83 2.08
C TYR A 51 3.55 -18.92 3.60
N ASP A 52 2.35 -18.66 4.06
CA ASP A 52 1.93 -19.00 5.42
C ASP A 52 1.49 -20.48 5.43
N THR A 53 2.21 -21.32 6.18
CA THR A 53 2.00 -22.77 6.23
C THR A 53 0.62 -23.22 6.72
N ARG A 54 -0.18 -22.27 7.21
CA ARG A 54 -1.54 -22.52 7.71
C ARG A 54 -2.61 -22.61 6.62
N TYR A 55 -2.31 -22.20 5.38
CA TYR A 55 -3.28 -22.21 4.28
C TYR A 55 -2.90 -23.18 3.16
N PRO A 56 -3.81 -24.10 2.75
CA PRO A 56 -3.55 -24.99 1.63
C PRO A 56 -3.36 -24.19 0.33
N LYS A 57 -2.29 -24.48 -0.41
CA LYS A 57 -1.98 -23.83 -1.70
C LYS A 57 -3.11 -23.90 -2.73
N ALA A 58 -4.03 -24.86 -2.61
CA ALA A 58 -5.15 -25.05 -3.52
C ALA A 58 -6.27 -23.98 -3.40
N VAL A 59 -6.21 -23.08 -2.43
CA VAL A 59 -7.26 -22.09 -2.16
C VAL A 59 -6.86 -20.69 -2.62
N VAL A 60 -5.65 -20.48 -3.16
CA VAL A 60 -5.21 -19.17 -3.62
C VAL A 60 -5.84 -18.89 -4.98
N THR A 61 -7.02 -18.28 -4.97
CA THR A 61 -7.70 -17.74 -6.16
C THR A 61 -7.30 -16.30 -6.46
N GLU A 62 -6.36 -15.75 -5.71
CA GLU A 62 -5.99 -14.34 -5.74
C GLU A 62 -4.75 -14.14 -6.60
N SER A 63 -4.75 -13.04 -7.35
CA SER A 63 -3.67 -12.66 -8.26
C SER A 63 -2.78 -11.60 -7.61
N TYR A 64 -1.47 -11.80 -7.68
CA TYR A 64 -0.48 -10.79 -7.29
C TYR A 64 -0.67 -9.46 -8.06
N GLU A 65 -0.97 -9.55 -9.37
CA GLU A 65 -1.28 -8.34 -10.16
C GLU A 65 -2.44 -7.56 -9.58
N ASN A 66 -3.54 -8.24 -9.24
CA ASN A 66 -4.71 -7.58 -8.66
C ASN A 66 -4.39 -6.94 -7.30
N ASP A 67 -3.57 -7.58 -6.47
CA ASP A 67 -3.12 -6.99 -5.20
C ASP A 67 -2.34 -5.69 -5.42
N ILE A 68 -1.43 -5.67 -6.38
CA ILE A 68 -0.65 -4.49 -6.73
C ILE A 68 -1.52 -3.39 -7.33
N GLU A 69 -2.43 -3.73 -8.25
CA GLU A 69 -3.34 -2.77 -8.87
C GLU A 69 -4.25 -2.10 -7.84
N VAL A 70 -4.85 -2.87 -6.94
CA VAL A 70 -5.74 -2.32 -5.92
C VAL A 70 -4.98 -1.45 -4.91
N ALA A 71 -3.76 -1.83 -4.55
CA ALA A 71 -2.93 -1.03 -3.65
C ALA A 71 -2.55 0.32 -4.28
N ARG A 72 -2.20 0.33 -5.56
CA ARG A 72 -1.91 1.56 -6.31
C ARG A 72 -3.14 2.44 -6.46
N ASP A 73 -4.28 1.87 -6.84
CA ASP A 73 -5.55 2.59 -6.95
C ASP A 73 -5.94 3.23 -5.61
N ALA A 74 -5.75 2.52 -4.50
CA ALA A 74 -5.97 3.05 -3.16
C ALA A 74 -5.06 4.25 -2.85
N GLN A 75 -3.78 4.17 -3.18
CA GLN A 75 -2.83 5.27 -3.01
C GLN A 75 -3.19 6.48 -3.89
N ASP A 76 -3.60 6.25 -5.13
CA ASP A 76 -4.01 7.32 -6.04
C ASP A 76 -5.29 8.00 -5.55
N LYS A 77 -6.29 7.25 -5.10
CA LYS A 77 -7.53 7.79 -4.51
C LYS A 77 -7.27 8.60 -3.24
N LEU A 78 -6.40 8.10 -2.37
CA LEU A 78 -6.00 8.79 -1.14
C LEU A 78 -5.39 10.17 -1.43
N ARG A 79 -4.68 10.31 -2.54
CA ARG A 79 -3.94 11.52 -2.92
C ARG A 79 -4.60 12.36 -4.00
N GLU A 80 -5.76 11.98 -4.50
CA GLU A 80 -6.42 12.60 -5.64
C GLU A 80 -6.54 14.13 -5.51
N LYS A 81 -6.93 14.64 -4.35
CA LYS A 81 -7.06 16.08 -4.10
C LYS A 81 -5.74 16.84 -4.03
N PHE A 82 -4.62 16.12 -3.84
CA PHE A 82 -3.29 16.72 -3.72
C PHE A 82 -2.50 16.74 -5.02
N VAL A 83 -3.05 16.23 -6.12
CA VAL A 83 -2.42 16.24 -7.45
C VAL A 83 -2.40 17.66 -8.06
N ARG A 84 -3.32 18.52 -7.65
CA ARG A 84 -3.41 19.90 -8.14
C ARG A 84 -2.27 20.77 -7.59
N ARG A 85 -1.57 21.49 -8.47
CA ARG A 85 -0.37 22.29 -8.16
C ARG A 85 -0.53 23.32 -7.03
N LYS A 86 -1.72 23.86 -6.82
CA LYS A 86 -1.99 24.92 -5.84
C LYS A 86 -2.38 24.39 -4.45
N THR A 87 -2.52 23.09 -4.28
CA THR A 87 -2.90 22.50 -2.99
C THR A 87 -1.66 22.28 -2.14
N ARG A 88 -1.66 22.82 -0.92
CA ARG A 88 -0.63 22.49 0.08
C ARG A 88 -0.66 20.98 0.33
N LYS A 89 0.47 20.33 0.18
CA LYS A 89 0.64 18.90 0.43
C LYS A 89 1.22 18.68 1.81
N PRO A 90 0.71 17.71 2.58
CA PRO A 90 1.39 17.25 3.79
C PRO A 90 2.66 16.49 3.40
N ILE A 91 3.55 16.30 4.36
CA ILE A 91 4.67 15.35 4.22
C ILE A 91 4.10 13.94 4.43
N TRP A 92 4.35 13.04 3.49
CA TRP A 92 3.90 11.65 3.56
C TRP A 92 5.03 10.75 4.04
N ILE A 93 4.84 10.11 5.19
CA ILE A 93 5.80 9.18 5.79
C ILE A 93 5.16 7.80 5.84
N GLY A 94 5.83 6.79 5.29
CA GLY A 94 5.36 5.41 5.28
C GLY A 94 6.31 4.46 5.97
N PHE A 95 5.76 3.39 6.53
CA PHE A 95 6.49 2.28 7.12
C PHE A 95 6.08 0.97 6.47
N GLU A 96 7.05 0.08 6.28
CA GLU A 96 6.77 -1.27 5.81
C GLU A 96 6.08 -2.08 6.91
N GLY A 97 4.90 -2.60 6.60
CA GLY A 97 4.17 -3.51 7.47
C GLY A 97 4.45 -4.98 7.16
N ASN A 98 3.83 -5.86 7.93
CA ASN A 98 3.96 -7.32 7.76
C ASN A 98 3.41 -7.79 6.42
N HIS A 99 2.38 -7.14 5.90
CA HIS A 99 1.74 -7.50 4.64
C HIS A 99 2.59 -7.12 3.43
N GLU A 100 3.18 -5.92 3.39
CA GLU A 100 4.14 -5.55 2.35
C GLU A 100 5.37 -6.45 2.41
N HIS A 101 5.80 -6.84 3.61
CA HIS A 101 6.94 -7.75 3.80
C HIS A 101 6.71 -9.14 3.20
N ARG A 102 5.47 -9.54 2.93
CA ARG A 102 5.14 -10.80 2.21
C ARG A 102 5.84 -10.90 0.87
N ILE A 103 6.04 -9.78 0.17
CA ILE A 103 6.79 -9.74 -1.09
C ILE A 103 8.24 -10.22 -0.86
N LYS A 104 8.94 -9.64 0.10
CA LYS A 104 10.31 -10.02 0.45
C LYS A 104 10.39 -11.47 0.91
N ARG A 105 9.41 -11.91 1.70
CA ARG A 105 9.33 -13.27 2.19
C ARG A 105 9.12 -14.29 1.07
N ALA A 106 8.26 -13.99 0.09
CA ALA A 106 8.07 -14.80 -1.10
C ALA A 106 9.37 -14.97 -1.91
N LEU A 107 10.12 -13.88 -2.08
CA LEU A 107 11.41 -13.89 -2.79
C LEU A 107 12.51 -14.65 -2.02
N GLN A 108 12.46 -14.66 -0.69
CA GLN A 108 13.35 -15.48 0.14
C GLN A 108 13.06 -16.98 -0.02
N HIS A 109 11.79 -17.35 -0.16
CA HIS A 109 11.38 -18.74 -0.38
C HIS A 109 11.68 -19.22 -1.78
N ASP A 110 11.46 -18.38 -2.78
CA ASP A 110 11.75 -18.70 -4.18
C ASP A 110 12.31 -17.48 -4.93
N PRO A 111 13.65 -17.31 -4.96
CA PRO A 111 14.29 -16.20 -5.67
C PRO A 111 14.00 -16.15 -7.18
N ARG A 112 13.55 -17.28 -7.79
CA ARG A 112 13.17 -17.33 -9.20
C ARG A 112 11.93 -16.49 -9.52
N LEU A 113 11.12 -16.12 -8.50
CA LEU A 113 9.96 -15.24 -8.66
C LEU A 113 10.35 -13.78 -8.91
N GLU A 114 11.60 -13.40 -8.63
CA GLU A 114 12.04 -12.02 -8.76
C GLU A 114 11.97 -11.53 -10.21
N GLY A 115 11.34 -10.37 -10.40
CA GLY A 115 11.28 -9.72 -11.71
C GLY A 115 10.48 -8.46 -11.70
N LYS A 116 11.11 -7.37 -12.20
CA LYS A 116 10.45 -6.05 -12.28
C LYS A 116 9.38 -5.99 -13.37
N LYS A 117 9.46 -6.82 -14.40
CA LYS A 117 8.55 -6.79 -15.54
C LYS A 117 7.49 -7.89 -15.48
N TYR A 118 7.88 -9.11 -15.14
CA TYR A 118 7.01 -10.29 -15.20
C TYR A 118 7.00 -11.13 -13.93
N GLY A 119 7.64 -10.65 -12.87
CA GLY A 119 7.75 -11.37 -11.61
C GLY A 119 7.20 -10.59 -10.43
N VAL A 120 7.69 -10.93 -9.27
CA VAL A 120 7.37 -10.30 -7.98
C VAL A 120 8.48 -9.31 -7.63
N SER A 121 8.12 -8.09 -7.25
CA SER A 121 9.09 -7.08 -6.80
C SER A 121 8.43 -6.09 -5.83
N PHE A 122 9.15 -5.70 -4.78
CA PHE A 122 8.70 -4.66 -3.87
C PHE A 122 8.51 -3.30 -4.57
N GLU A 123 9.30 -3.03 -5.61
CA GLU A 123 9.18 -1.81 -6.42
C GLU A 123 7.80 -1.64 -7.07
N HIS A 124 7.04 -2.72 -7.23
CA HIS A 124 5.68 -2.66 -7.77
C HIS A 124 4.71 -1.87 -6.88
N LEU A 125 4.98 -1.74 -5.60
CA LEU A 125 4.19 -0.90 -4.70
C LEU A 125 4.41 0.61 -4.92
N HIS A 126 5.45 0.99 -5.67
CA HIS A 126 5.79 2.38 -5.99
C HIS A 126 5.89 3.29 -4.74
N THR A 127 6.44 2.80 -3.65
CA THR A 127 6.54 3.55 -2.40
C THR A 127 7.23 4.90 -2.57
N HIS A 128 8.27 4.98 -3.42
CA HIS A 128 8.98 6.21 -3.76
C HIS A 128 8.11 7.27 -4.47
N ARG A 129 6.99 6.86 -5.08
CA ARG A 129 6.03 7.79 -5.71
C ARG A 129 5.05 8.37 -4.71
N TYR A 130 4.70 7.58 -3.69
CA TYR A 130 3.62 7.91 -2.77
C TYR A 130 4.08 8.53 -1.45
N TYR A 131 5.31 8.26 -1.03
CA TYR A 131 5.85 8.73 0.24
C TYR A 131 7.08 9.60 0.01
N ASP A 132 7.20 10.67 0.79
CA ASP A 132 8.40 11.50 0.84
C ASP A 132 9.51 10.77 1.60
N GLU A 133 9.12 9.98 2.63
CA GLU A 133 10.00 9.09 3.39
C GLU A 133 9.34 7.73 3.56
N TYR A 134 10.09 6.64 3.37
CA TYR A 134 9.62 5.27 3.56
C TYR A 134 10.65 4.42 4.29
N HIS A 135 10.24 3.75 5.36
CA HIS A 135 11.09 2.99 6.28
C HIS A 135 10.71 1.52 6.36
#